data_ddd1a2a0364fa082b021b3e2417d757a
#
_entry.id   ddd1a2a0364fa082b021b3e2417d757a
#
_cell.length_a   1.000
_cell.length_b   1.000
_cell.length_c   1.000
_cell.angle_alpha   90.00
_cell.angle_beta   90.00
_cell.angle_gamma   90.00
#
_symmetry.space_group_name_H-M   'P 1'
#
loop_
_entity.id
_entity.type
_entity.pdbx_description
1 polymer ?
#
loop_
_entity_poly.entity_id
_entity_poly.type
_entity_poly.pdbx_seq_one_letter_code
_entity_poly.pdbx_strand_id
1 'polypeptide(L)'
;MSMEKEKFQIIQMKIEDKIKFTYEPLAEIFKQIANKNETNSKVNFYVLENVNIEVDTLSLNDEKVDNCLNVYLLKQFSDLVLNNAIINNTSLVQAYDFNVYHLNKDSDSTLTNYAICKDNSVLNINSNGIIKQGCSKSKIMQKSKGIILDLTSAISANPLLQIDEFDVEANHGASIGAIDDEDLYYLMSRGLTKSQSEQLIVSGYMQPIISKMNEEQLQKYASFLIENKLK
;
A
#
# COMPACT_ATOMS: atom_id res chain seq x y z
N MET A 1 -30.66 0.02 -14.20
CA MET A 1 -29.83 -1.16 -13.88
C MET A 1 -28.74 -0.63 -12.98
N SER A 2 -28.87 -0.82 -11.65
CA SER A 2 -27.89 -0.34 -10.67
C SER A 2 -26.63 -1.17 -10.85
N MET A 3 -25.52 -0.52 -11.21
CA MET A 3 -24.20 -1.15 -11.12
C MET A 3 -23.98 -1.47 -9.64
N GLU A 4 -23.84 -2.75 -9.32
CA GLU A 4 -23.35 -3.17 -8.01
C GLU A 4 -22.02 -2.48 -7.75
N LYS A 5 -21.89 -1.88 -6.57
CA LYS A 5 -20.63 -1.29 -6.12
C LYS A 5 -19.64 -2.43 -5.92
N GLU A 6 -18.72 -2.58 -6.85
CA GLU A 6 -17.71 -3.63 -6.78
C GLU A 6 -16.60 -3.21 -5.80
N LYS A 7 -16.26 -4.12 -4.90
CA LYS A 7 -15.16 -3.96 -3.95
C LYS A 7 -13.95 -4.67 -4.50
N PHE A 8 -12.87 -3.93 -4.74
CA PHE A 8 -11.63 -4.51 -5.22
C PHE A 8 -10.49 -4.25 -4.25
N GLN A 9 -9.97 -5.31 -3.70
CA GLN A 9 -8.68 -5.32 -3.06
C GLN A 9 -7.86 -6.48 -3.64
N ILE A 10 -6.75 -6.16 -4.27
CA ILE A 10 -5.77 -7.14 -4.74
C ILE A 10 -4.65 -7.18 -3.71
N ILE A 11 -4.39 -8.34 -3.16
CA ILE A 11 -3.23 -8.59 -2.30
C ILE A 11 -2.43 -9.70 -2.96
N GLN A 12 -1.20 -9.38 -3.32
CA GLN A 12 -0.23 -10.36 -3.79
C GLN A 12 0.84 -10.56 -2.73
N MET A 13 1.23 -11.80 -2.50
CA MET A 13 2.32 -12.15 -1.61
C MET A 13 3.31 -13.04 -2.34
N LYS A 14 4.59 -12.65 -2.30
CA LYS A 14 5.70 -13.45 -2.76
C LYS A 14 6.54 -13.86 -1.57
N ILE A 15 6.79 -15.16 -1.41
CA ILE A 15 7.61 -15.72 -0.34
C ILE A 15 8.79 -16.41 -1.02
N GLU A 16 9.99 -15.92 -0.80
CA GLU A 16 11.23 -16.52 -1.28
C GLU A 16 11.87 -17.36 -0.16
N ASP A 17 12.09 -18.62 -0.51
CA ASP A 17 12.79 -19.70 0.20
C ASP A 17 12.18 -20.38 1.43
N LYS A 18 11.85 -21.67 1.20
CA LYS A 18 11.92 -22.86 2.10
C LYS A 18 11.10 -22.92 3.39
N ILE A 19 9.94 -22.31 3.48
CA ILE A 19 9.00 -22.75 4.53
C ILE A 19 7.76 -23.36 3.88
N LYS A 20 7.48 -24.63 4.25
CA LYS A 20 6.18 -25.24 4.01
C LYS A 20 5.13 -24.49 4.83
N PHE A 21 4.54 -23.45 4.25
CA PHE A 21 3.29 -22.94 4.78
C PHE A 21 2.18 -23.92 4.43
N THR A 22 1.39 -24.30 5.42
CA THR A 22 0.09 -24.86 5.17
C THR A 22 -0.78 -23.72 4.62
N TYR A 23 -0.99 -23.71 3.33
CA TYR A 23 -1.67 -22.66 2.56
C TYR A 23 -3.14 -22.43 2.91
N GLU A 24 -3.77 -23.36 3.64
CA GLU A 24 -5.20 -23.29 3.95
C GLU A 24 -5.62 -22.08 4.80
N PRO A 25 -4.91 -21.66 5.86
CA PRO A 25 -5.34 -20.51 6.65
C PRO A 25 -5.24 -19.18 5.91
N LEU A 26 -4.24 -19.01 5.03
CA LEU A 26 -4.07 -17.77 4.28
C LEU A 26 -5.09 -17.63 3.17
N ALA A 27 -5.37 -18.69 2.41
CA ALA A 27 -6.42 -18.69 1.40
C ALA A 27 -7.81 -18.42 2.01
N GLU A 28 -8.06 -18.86 3.24
CA GLU A 28 -9.29 -18.59 3.98
C GLU A 28 -9.36 -17.12 4.44
N ILE A 29 -8.25 -16.56 4.92
CA ILE A 29 -8.13 -15.13 5.27
C ILE A 29 -8.38 -14.26 4.03
N PHE A 30 -7.79 -14.59 2.89
CA PHE A 30 -8.02 -13.86 1.63
C PHE A 30 -9.46 -13.99 1.13
N LYS A 31 -10.10 -15.16 1.24
CA LYS A 31 -11.52 -15.35 0.96
C LYS A 31 -12.41 -14.55 1.92
N GLN A 32 -12.04 -14.45 3.18
CA GLN A 32 -12.79 -13.66 4.17
C GLN A 32 -12.67 -12.15 3.88
N ILE A 33 -11.49 -11.66 3.49
CA ILE A 33 -11.29 -10.25 3.09
C ILE A 33 -12.07 -9.94 1.81
N ALA A 34 -12.11 -10.85 0.84
CA ALA A 34 -12.82 -10.66 -0.42
C ALA A 34 -14.36 -10.78 -0.29
N ASN A 35 -14.87 -11.54 0.69
CA ASN A 35 -16.30 -11.84 0.81
C ASN A 35 -17.03 -11.09 1.93
N LYS A 36 -16.34 -10.33 2.78
CA LYS A 36 -16.98 -9.55 3.84
C LYS A 36 -17.36 -8.17 3.35
N ASN A 37 -18.65 -7.85 3.48
CA ASN A 37 -19.20 -6.49 3.41
C ASN A 37 -18.73 -5.58 4.58
N GLU A 38 -17.64 -5.92 5.24
CA GLU A 38 -17.10 -5.16 6.36
C GLU A 38 -16.02 -4.21 5.85
N THR A 39 -16.26 -2.94 6.07
CA THR A 39 -15.35 -1.84 5.79
C THR A 39 -14.15 -1.78 6.73
N ASN A 40 -14.10 -2.67 7.74
CA ASN A 40 -13.05 -2.73 8.73
C ASN A 40 -12.39 -4.10 8.68
N SER A 41 -11.09 -4.15 8.41
CA SER A 41 -10.33 -5.39 8.42
C SER A 41 -9.06 -5.26 9.27
N LYS A 42 -8.73 -6.32 9.99
CA LYS A 42 -7.45 -6.43 10.69
C LYS A 42 -6.77 -7.73 10.26
N VAL A 43 -5.57 -7.59 9.70
CA VAL A 43 -4.75 -8.71 9.24
C VAL A 43 -3.44 -8.72 10.00
N ASN A 44 -3.00 -9.91 10.45
CA ASN A 44 -1.72 -10.08 11.11
C ASN A 44 -0.88 -11.09 10.32
N PHE A 45 0.35 -10.69 9.97
CA PHE A 45 1.36 -11.57 9.41
C PHE A 45 2.47 -11.82 10.43
N TYR A 46 2.94 -13.06 10.49
CA TYR A 46 4.02 -13.47 11.38
C TYR A 46 5.15 -14.04 10.54
N VAL A 47 6.27 -13.33 10.49
CA VAL A 47 7.44 -13.69 9.69
C VAL A 47 8.45 -14.42 10.56
N LEU A 48 8.86 -15.60 10.11
CA LEU A 48 9.77 -16.50 10.83
C LEU A 48 11.22 -16.29 10.35
N GLU A 49 12.14 -17.09 10.89
CA GLU A 49 13.57 -17.01 10.65
C GLU A 49 13.94 -17.30 9.18
N ASN A 50 14.82 -16.48 8.61
CA ASN A 50 15.31 -16.59 7.23
C ASN A 50 14.17 -16.57 6.18
N VAL A 51 13.14 -15.76 6.41
CA VAL A 51 12.03 -15.61 5.49
C VAL A 51 11.99 -14.20 4.94
N ASN A 52 12.01 -14.10 3.61
CA ASN A 52 11.80 -12.85 2.90
C ASN A 52 10.36 -12.84 2.38
N ILE A 53 9.60 -11.83 2.78
CA ILE A 53 8.21 -11.66 2.34
C ILE A 53 8.08 -10.34 1.57
N GLU A 54 7.55 -10.42 0.35
CA GLU A 54 7.07 -9.26 -0.38
C GLU A 54 5.54 -9.31 -0.44
N VAL A 55 4.90 -8.23 -0.02
CA VAL A 55 3.44 -8.06 -0.04
C VAL A 55 3.11 -6.81 -0.84
N ASP A 56 2.38 -6.97 -1.92
CA ASP A 56 1.86 -5.87 -2.72
C ASP A 56 0.34 -5.82 -2.57
N THR A 57 -0.18 -4.64 -2.23
CA THR A 57 -1.62 -4.43 -2.08
C THR A 57 -2.11 -3.35 -3.03
N LEU A 58 -3.28 -3.56 -3.63
CA LEU A 58 -4.01 -2.56 -4.39
C LEU A 58 -5.41 -2.41 -3.81
N SER A 59 -5.73 -1.23 -3.30
CA SER A 59 -7.00 -0.90 -2.67
C SER A 59 -7.76 0.15 -3.49
N LEU A 60 -8.90 -0.25 -4.04
CA LEU A 60 -9.78 0.55 -4.90
C LEU A 60 -11.23 0.55 -4.35
N ASN A 61 -11.38 0.75 -3.05
CA ASN A 61 -12.67 0.63 -2.39
C ASN A 61 -13.58 1.84 -2.65
N ASP A 62 -14.88 1.59 -2.83
CA ASP A 62 -15.94 2.62 -2.98
C ASP A 62 -16.68 2.94 -1.68
N GLU A 63 -16.18 2.43 -0.55
CA GLU A 63 -16.81 2.56 0.75
C GLU A 63 -15.86 3.19 1.76
N LYS A 64 -16.39 3.54 2.92
CA LYS A 64 -15.58 3.90 4.09
C LYS A 64 -14.71 2.69 4.47
N VAL A 65 -13.42 2.92 4.62
CA VAL A 65 -12.45 1.89 4.98
C VAL A 65 -11.74 2.27 6.28
N ASP A 66 -11.52 1.26 7.12
CA ASP A 66 -10.67 1.32 8.30
C ASP A 66 -9.91 0.00 8.39
N ASN A 67 -8.77 -0.07 7.72
CA ASN A 67 -7.97 -1.28 7.58
C ASN A 67 -6.70 -1.20 8.41
N CYS A 68 -6.40 -2.27 9.14
CA CYS A 68 -5.19 -2.41 9.92
C CYS A 68 -4.42 -3.66 9.50
N LEU A 69 -3.18 -3.48 9.05
CA LEU A 69 -2.24 -4.55 8.73
C LEU A 69 -1.08 -4.53 9.71
N ASN A 70 -0.90 -5.61 10.45
CA ASN A 70 0.21 -5.78 11.36
C ASN A 70 1.16 -6.87 10.83
N VAL A 71 2.44 -6.57 10.79
CA VAL A 71 3.49 -7.53 10.44
C VAL A 71 4.45 -7.67 11.60
N TYR A 72 4.68 -8.89 12.03
CA TYR A 72 5.56 -9.24 13.16
C TYR A 72 6.76 -10.00 12.64
N LEU A 73 7.94 -9.36 12.62
CA LEU A 73 9.22 -9.98 12.30
C LEU A 73 9.74 -10.67 13.56
N LEU A 74 9.36 -11.95 13.72
CA LEU A 74 9.52 -12.69 14.97
C LEU A 74 10.93 -13.24 15.20
N LYS A 75 11.67 -13.47 14.13
CA LYS A 75 12.95 -14.19 14.17
C LYS A 75 14.03 -13.41 13.43
N GLN A 76 15.27 -13.78 13.69
CA GLN A 76 16.45 -13.24 13.04
C GLN A 76 16.44 -13.49 11.53
N PHE A 77 17.01 -12.56 10.75
CA PHE A 77 17.08 -12.61 9.28
C PHE A 77 15.71 -12.75 8.60
N SER A 78 14.72 -12.07 9.16
CA SER A 78 13.41 -11.94 8.54
C SER A 78 13.28 -10.60 7.83
N ASP A 79 12.91 -10.64 6.54
CA ASP A 79 12.80 -9.45 5.71
C ASP A 79 11.38 -9.24 5.21
N LEU A 80 10.95 -7.98 5.18
CA LEU A 80 9.66 -7.55 4.68
C LEU A 80 9.82 -6.45 3.63
N VAL A 81 9.18 -6.65 2.49
CA VAL A 81 8.86 -5.55 1.56
C VAL A 81 7.34 -5.45 1.48
N LEU A 82 6.78 -4.33 1.90
CA LEU A 82 5.35 -4.06 1.86
C LEU A 82 5.09 -2.83 0.98
N ASN A 83 4.41 -3.03 -0.14
CA ASN A 83 4.03 -1.97 -1.05
C ASN A 83 2.50 -1.85 -1.12
N ASN A 84 1.99 -0.66 -0.89
CA ASN A 84 0.56 -0.40 -0.91
C ASN A 84 0.22 0.65 -1.97
N ALA A 85 -0.73 0.34 -2.84
CA ALA A 85 -1.35 1.27 -3.77
C ALA A 85 -2.80 1.51 -3.34
N ILE A 86 -3.18 2.77 -3.13
CA ILE A 86 -4.48 3.13 -2.60
C ILE A 86 -5.05 4.26 -3.46
N ILE A 87 -6.25 4.08 -4.00
CA ILE A 87 -6.97 5.14 -4.72
C ILE A 87 -8.32 5.35 -4.04
N ASN A 88 -8.53 6.55 -3.53
CA ASN A 88 -9.81 7.00 -3.01
C ASN A 88 -10.34 8.13 -3.90
N ASN A 89 -11.44 7.85 -4.61
CA ASN A 89 -12.20 8.82 -5.41
C ASN A 89 -13.67 8.86 -4.99
N THR A 90 -13.91 8.57 -3.71
CA THR A 90 -15.24 8.63 -3.11
C THR A 90 -15.27 9.80 -2.16
N SER A 91 -16.38 10.48 -1.99
CA SER A 91 -16.51 11.56 -0.99
C SER A 91 -16.48 11.03 0.45
N LEU A 92 -15.69 10.03 0.74
CA LEU A 92 -15.60 9.32 2.02
C LEU A 92 -14.19 9.38 2.59
N VAL A 93 -14.11 9.17 3.89
CA VAL A 93 -12.85 9.01 4.61
C VAL A 93 -12.44 7.53 4.59
N GLN A 94 -11.22 7.26 4.15
CA GLN A 94 -10.59 5.95 4.25
C GLN A 94 -9.34 6.03 5.12
N ALA A 95 -9.16 5.06 6.01
CA ALA A 95 -8.02 4.96 6.91
C ALA A 95 -7.30 3.61 6.73
N TYR A 96 -5.98 3.67 6.72
CA TYR A 96 -5.10 2.50 6.61
C TYR A 96 -3.98 2.60 7.63
N ASP A 97 -3.89 1.61 8.51
CA ASP A 97 -2.83 1.46 9.50
C ASP A 97 -1.90 0.31 9.11
N PHE A 98 -0.64 0.62 8.86
CA PHE A 98 0.40 -0.34 8.56
C PHE A 98 1.40 -0.38 9.71
N ASN A 99 1.43 -1.47 10.46
CA ASN A 99 2.28 -1.62 11.64
C ASN A 99 3.31 -2.72 11.42
N VAL A 100 4.59 -2.39 11.55
CA VAL A 100 5.69 -3.35 11.42
C VAL A 100 6.44 -3.43 12.75
N TYR A 101 6.49 -4.62 13.31
CA TYR A 101 7.14 -4.90 14.60
C TYR A 101 8.38 -5.74 14.38
N HIS A 102 9.56 -5.16 14.64
CA HIS A 102 10.81 -5.89 14.74
C HIS A 102 10.96 -6.44 16.14
N LEU A 103 10.91 -7.77 16.26
CA LEU A 103 10.94 -8.48 17.53
C LEU A 103 12.18 -9.36 17.70
N ASN A 104 13.12 -9.28 16.75
CA ASN A 104 14.41 -9.93 16.83
C ASN A 104 15.46 -9.11 16.05
N LYS A 105 16.75 -9.40 16.28
CA LYS A 105 17.88 -8.74 15.64
C LYS A 105 18.01 -9.12 14.15
N ASP A 106 18.80 -8.34 13.41
CA ASP A 106 19.14 -8.59 12.00
C ASP A 106 17.86 -8.79 11.15
N SER A 107 16.83 -7.95 11.34
CA SER A 107 15.57 -8.00 10.57
C SER A 107 15.37 -6.69 9.80
N ASP A 108 14.97 -6.79 8.54
CA ASP A 108 14.83 -5.64 7.66
C ASP A 108 13.38 -5.44 7.21
N SER A 109 12.94 -4.18 7.11
CA SER A 109 11.64 -3.88 6.55
C SER A 109 11.65 -2.62 5.69
N THR A 110 10.96 -2.71 4.54
CA THR A 110 10.67 -1.58 3.67
C THR A 110 9.17 -1.48 3.46
N LEU A 111 8.59 -0.33 3.82
CA LEU A 111 7.18 -0.01 3.63
C LEU A 111 7.05 1.16 2.66
N THR A 112 6.35 0.96 1.55
CA THR A 112 6.09 2.01 0.58
C THR A 112 4.59 2.15 0.31
N ASN A 113 4.05 3.34 0.50
CA ASN A 113 2.66 3.67 0.20
C ASN A 113 2.58 4.60 -1.02
N TYR A 114 1.73 4.26 -1.97
CA TYR A 114 1.34 5.10 -3.11
C TYR A 114 -0.14 5.42 -2.96
N ALA A 115 -0.47 6.70 -2.89
CA ALA A 115 -1.80 7.17 -2.58
C ALA A 115 -2.32 8.17 -3.61
N ILE A 116 -3.56 8.02 -4.02
CA ILE A 116 -4.25 8.96 -4.90
C ILE A 116 -5.58 9.35 -4.25
N CYS A 117 -5.87 10.66 -4.21
CA CYS A 117 -7.15 11.18 -3.79
C CYS A 117 -7.78 12.07 -4.86
N LYS A 118 -9.10 11.92 -5.03
CA LYS A 118 -9.94 12.71 -5.95
C LYS A 118 -11.39 12.76 -5.43
N ASP A 119 -12.18 13.73 -5.92
CA ASP A 119 -13.64 13.83 -5.70
C ASP A 119 -14.06 14.00 -4.23
N ASN A 120 -13.47 14.98 -3.54
CA ASN A 120 -13.69 15.32 -2.13
C ASN A 120 -13.33 14.16 -1.17
N SER A 121 -12.39 13.34 -1.52
CA SER A 121 -11.98 12.20 -0.72
C SER A 121 -10.95 12.59 0.35
N VAL A 122 -10.94 11.83 1.44
CA VAL A 122 -9.91 11.92 2.49
C VAL A 122 -9.26 10.56 2.68
N LEU A 123 -7.94 10.54 2.68
CA LEU A 123 -7.15 9.34 2.91
C LEU A 123 -6.17 9.55 4.06
N ASN A 124 -6.30 8.74 5.10
CA ASN A 124 -5.39 8.71 6.23
C ASN A 124 -4.54 7.46 6.17
N ILE A 125 -3.21 7.62 6.16
CA ILE A 125 -2.25 6.51 6.12
C ILE A 125 -1.31 6.65 7.30
N ASN A 126 -1.39 5.73 8.26
CA ASN A 126 -0.46 5.63 9.37
C ASN A 126 0.53 4.50 9.10
N SER A 127 1.82 4.79 9.20
CA SER A 127 2.89 3.83 8.97
C SER A 127 3.74 3.76 10.22
N ASN A 128 3.54 2.74 11.04
CA ASN A 128 4.20 2.60 12.33
C ASN A 128 5.29 1.54 12.26
N GLY A 129 6.53 1.92 12.53
CA GLY A 129 7.67 1.03 12.65
C GLY A 129 8.14 0.93 14.09
N ILE A 130 8.17 -0.26 14.63
CA ILE A 130 8.49 -0.50 16.02
C ILE A 130 9.70 -1.44 16.11
N ILE A 131 10.83 -0.94 16.64
CA ILE A 131 12.02 -1.76 16.92
C ILE A 131 12.20 -1.83 18.44
N LYS A 132 12.05 -3.02 18.99
CA LYS A 132 12.18 -3.26 20.43
C LYS A 132 13.63 -3.41 20.86
N GLN A 133 13.88 -3.21 22.14
CA GLN A 133 15.19 -3.49 22.74
C GLN A 133 15.63 -4.94 22.50
N GLY A 134 16.89 -5.14 22.14
CA GLY A 134 17.45 -6.44 21.75
C GLY A 134 17.35 -6.77 20.26
N CYS A 135 16.77 -5.87 19.45
CA CYS A 135 16.63 -6.02 17.99
C CYS A 135 17.75 -5.28 17.23
N SER A 136 19.00 -5.44 17.68
CA SER A 136 20.18 -4.80 17.06
C SER A 136 20.34 -5.18 15.59
N LYS A 137 20.96 -4.27 14.81
CA LYS A 137 21.19 -4.40 13.35
C LYS A 137 19.92 -4.52 12.50
N SER A 138 18.78 -4.19 13.08
CA SER A 138 17.55 -4.13 12.31
C SER A 138 17.47 -2.84 11.51
N LYS A 139 16.79 -2.91 10.36
CA LYS A 139 16.59 -1.77 9.46
C LYS A 139 15.12 -1.57 9.14
N ILE A 140 14.71 -0.30 9.17
CA ILE A 140 13.36 0.08 8.75
C ILE A 140 13.39 1.31 7.85
N MET A 141 12.72 1.21 6.72
CA MET A 141 12.50 2.31 5.80
C MET A 141 11.02 2.47 5.50
N GLN A 142 10.48 3.66 5.73
CA GLN A 142 9.09 3.99 5.40
C GLN A 142 9.04 5.13 4.39
N LYS A 143 8.26 4.95 3.33
CA LYS A 143 8.01 5.98 2.31
C LYS A 143 6.53 6.07 2.02
N SER A 144 5.98 7.28 2.11
CA SER A 144 4.62 7.55 1.66
C SER A 144 4.65 8.61 0.56
N LYS A 145 4.04 8.28 -0.56
CA LYS A 145 3.93 9.16 -1.71
C LYS A 145 2.45 9.35 -2.04
N GLY A 146 2.02 10.58 -2.29
CA GLY A 146 0.63 10.87 -2.57
C GLY A 146 0.43 11.94 -3.62
N ILE A 147 -0.58 11.73 -4.49
CA ILE A 147 -1.05 12.73 -5.46
C ILE A 147 -2.49 13.09 -5.12
N ILE A 148 -2.76 14.39 -5.02
CA ILE A 148 -4.09 14.95 -4.83
C ILE A 148 -4.50 15.58 -6.16
N LEU A 149 -5.62 15.09 -6.73
CA LEU A 149 -6.07 15.48 -8.07
C LEU A 149 -7.03 16.68 -8.08
N ASP A 150 -7.51 17.12 -6.91
CA ASP A 150 -8.39 18.28 -6.77
C ASP A 150 -8.14 19.03 -5.45
N LEU A 151 -8.69 20.23 -5.34
CA LEU A 151 -8.49 21.11 -4.18
C LEU A 151 -9.31 20.73 -2.94
N THR A 152 -10.22 19.81 -3.06
CA THR A 152 -11.17 19.42 -2.00
C THR A 152 -10.82 18.10 -1.34
N SER A 153 -9.93 17.35 -1.95
CA SER A 153 -9.44 16.08 -1.43
C SER A 153 -8.18 16.27 -0.56
N ALA A 154 -7.93 15.33 0.33
CA ALA A 154 -6.79 15.40 1.24
C ALA A 154 -6.14 14.02 1.47
N ILE A 155 -4.81 14.01 1.56
CA ILE A 155 -4.04 12.85 2.03
C ILE A 155 -3.26 13.26 3.28
N SER A 156 -3.43 12.49 4.36
CA SER A 156 -2.60 12.59 5.57
C SER A 156 -1.75 11.32 5.66
N ALA A 157 -0.43 11.46 5.56
CA ALA A 157 0.50 10.36 5.79
C ALA A 157 1.30 10.63 7.06
N ASN A 158 1.17 9.75 8.05
CA ASN A 158 1.76 9.88 9.37
C ASN A 158 2.74 8.72 9.61
N PRO A 159 4.00 8.84 9.17
CA PRO A 159 5.01 7.85 9.49
C PRO A 159 5.48 8.04 10.94
N LEU A 160 5.52 6.94 11.71
CA LEU A 160 5.98 6.92 13.09
C LEU A 160 7.05 5.83 13.26
N LEU A 161 8.15 6.19 13.92
CA LEU A 161 9.22 5.26 14.30
C LEU A 161 9.35 5.25 15.82
N GLN A 162 9.10 4.08 16.43
CA GLN A 162 9.32 3.82 17.85
C GLN A 162 10.54 2.92 18.01
N ILE A 163 11.67 3.50 18.40
CA ILE A 163 12.96 2.81 18.40
C ILE A 163 13.47 2.73 19.84
N ASP A 164 13.53 1.51 20.36
CA ASP A 164 14.04 1.21 21.71
C ASP A 164 15.46 0.58 21.66
N GLU A 165 16.12 0.58 20.48
CA GLU A 165 17.44 -0.02 20.23
C GLU A 165 18.40 1.00 19.60
N PHE A 166 19.68 0.94 19.91
CA PHE A 166 20.67 1.93 19.45
C PHE A 166 21.37 1.53 18.14
N ASP A 167 21.62 0.22 17.94
CA ASP A 167 22.34 -0.30 16.77
C ASP A 167 21.35 -0.65 15.65
N VAL A 168 20.71 0.36 15.06
CA VAL A 168 19.70 0.20 14.01
C VAL A 168 19.77 1.30 12.96
N GLU A 169 19.23 1.01 11.77
CA GLU A 169 19.00 2.00 10.72
C GLU A 169 17.49 2.24 10.57
N ALA A 170 17.02 3.46 10.83
CA ALA A 170 15.60 3.79 10.76
C ALA A 170 15.38 5.11 10.02
N ASN A 171 14.63 5.06 8.94
CA ASN A 171 14.34 6.20 8.09
C ASN A 171 12.85 6.23 7.70
N HIS A 172 12.29 7.44 7.64
CA HIS A 172 10.98 7.65 7.06
C HIS A 172 10.94 8.91 6.20
N GLY A 173 9.95 8.97 5.29
CA GLY A 173 9.69 10.15 4.47
C GLY A 173 8.29 10.12 3.88
N ALA A 174 7.72 11.32 3.70
CA ALA A 174 6.45 11.49 3.02
C ALA A 174 6.56 12.62 1.98
N SER A 175 5.97 12.40 0.81
CA SER A 175 5.85 13.39 -0.26
C SER A 175 4.43 13.36 -0.79
N ILE A 176 3.67 14.42 -0.50
CA ILE A 176 2.27 14.54 -0.90
C ILE A 176 2.09 15.91 -1.57
N GLY A 177 1.44 15.92 -2.72
CA GLY A 177 1.20 17.15 -3.47
C GLY A 177 0.18 16.98 -4.58
N ALA A 178 -0.13 18.07 -5.26
CA ALA A 178 -0.85 18.03 -6.53
C ALA A 178 0.06 17.51 -7.65
N ILE A 179 -0.54 17.20 -8.79
CA ILE A 179 0.24 16.97 -10.01
C ILE A 179 0.94 18.29 -10.38
N ASP A 180 2.17 18.17 -10.85
CA ASP A 180 2.92 19.34 -11.35
C ASP A 180 2.22 19.93 -12.57
N ASP A 181 1.97 21.23 -12.53
CA ASP A 181 1.33 21.96 -13.63
C ASP A 181 2.19 21.93 -14.92
N GLU A 182 3.51 21.84 -14.82
CA GLU A 182 4.41 21.72 -15.97
C GLU A 182 4.24 20.35 -16.66
N ASP A 183 4.10 19.26 -15.87
CA ASP A 183 3.84 17.92 -16.41
C ASP A 183 2.48 17.87 -17.11
N LEU A 184 1.45 18.45 -16.52
CA LEU A 184 0.13 18.56 -17.13
C LEU A 184 0.19 19.37 -18.42
N TYR A 185 0.81 20.54 -18.37
CA TYR A 185 0.95 21.41 -19.55
C TYR A 185 1.70 20.70 -20.68
N TYR A 186 2.78 20.01 -20.37
CA TYR A 186 3.55 19.24 -21.35
C TYR A 186 2.68 18.20 -22.06
N LEU A 187 1.95 17.38 -21.32
CA LEU A 187 1.08 16.33 -21.88
C LEU A 187 -0.06 16.94 -22.72
N MET A 188 -0.68 18.00 -22.21
CA MET A 188 -1.75 18.70 -22.93
C MET A 188 -1.24 19.37 -24.22
N SER A 189 -0.01 19.88 -24.24
CA SER A 189 0.62 20.43 -25.45
C SER A 189 0.88 19.38 -26.53
N ARG A 190 0.90 18.08 -26.13
CA ARG A 190 1.00 16.92 -27.03
C ARG A 190 -0.36 16.41 -27.51
N GLY A 191 -1.45 17.09 -27.18
CA GLY A 191 -2.80 16.80 -27.66
C GLY A 191 -3.65 15.95 -26.71
N LEU A 192 -3.20 15.66 -25.51
CA LEU A 192 -4.01 14.99 -24.50
C LEU A 192 -4.97 15.98 -23.84
N THR A 193 -6.16 15.54 -23.49
CA THR A 193 -7.04 16.29 -22.59
C THR A 193 -6.47 16.31 -21.18
N LYS A 194 -6.92 17.23 -20.33
CA LYS A 194 -6.53 17.25 -18.91
C LYS A 194 -6.77 15.91 -18.22
N SER A 195 -7.95 15.33 -18.39
CA SER A 195 -8.30 14.03 -17.82
C SER A 195 -7.37 12.90 -18.31
N GLN A 196 -7.04 12.87 -19.61
CA GLN A 196 -6.10 11.88 -20.15
C GLN A 196 -4.69 12.06 -19.60
N SER A 197 -4.26 13.31 -19.38
CA SER A 197 -2.96 13.63 -18.79
C SER A 197 -2.88 13.17 -17.34
N GLU A 198 -3.91 13.47 -16.55
CA GLU A 198 -4.03 13.00 -15.16
C GLU A 198 -4.00 11.47 -15.09
N GLN A 199 -4.79 10.78 -15.93
CA GLN A 199 -4.81 9.31 -16.00
C GLN A 199 -3.44 8.73 -16.34
N LEU A 200 -2.73 9.33 -17.30
CA LEU A 200 -1.39 8.86 -17.69
C LEU A 200 -0.37 9.03 -16.56
N ILE A 201 -0.39 10.17 -15.86
CA ILE A 201 0.48 10.43 -14.72
C ILE A 201 0.18 9.43 -13.59
N VAL A 202 -1.08 9.24 -13.24
CA VAL A 202 -1.47 8.30 -12.18
C VAL A 202 -1.12 6.87 -12.54
N SER A 203 -1.33 6.46 -13.79
CA SER A 203 -0.95 5.12 -14.26
C SER A 203 0.56 4.90 -14.12
N GLY A 204 1.38 5.88 -14.51
CA GLY A 204 2.83 5.84 -14.33
C GLY A 204 3.24 5.80 -12.85
N TYR A 205 2.52 6.53 -12.01
CA TYR A 205 2.77 6.57 -10.57
C TYR A 205 2.47 5.24 -9.88
N MET A 206 1.49 4.49 -10.35
CA MET A 206 1.12 3.16 -9.83
C MET A 206 1.93 2.02 -10.46
N GLN A 207 2.66 2.28 -11.55
CA GLN A 207 3.43 1.27 -12.29
C GLN A 207 4.41 0.46 -11.42
N PRO A 208 5.10 1.03 -10.42
CA PRO A 208 6.01 0.26 -9.57
C PRO A 208 5.35 -0.91 -8.83
N ILE A 209 4.06 -0.83 -8.54
CA ILE A 209 3.30 -1.93 -7.92
C ILE A 209 2.73 -2.86 -8.97
N ILE A 210 2.13 -2.31 -10.03
CA ILE A 210 1.52 -3.12 -11.09
C ILE A 210 2.55 -4.05 -11.73
N SER A 211 3.76 -3.54 -12.02
CA SER A 211 4.82 -4.31 -12.67
C SER A 211 5.36 -5.48 -11.83
N LYS A 212 5.14 -5.46 -10.53
CA LYS A 212 5.53 -6.55 -9.62
C LYS A 212 4.52 -7.70 -9.58
N MET A 213 3.30 -7.49 -10.07
CA MET A 213 2.30 -8.54 -10.13
C MET A 213 2.76 -9.67 -11.05
N ASN A 214 2.68 -10.92 -10.58
CA ASN A 214 3.32 -12.07 -11.23
C ASN A 214 2.69 -12.48 -12.57
N GLU A 215 1.42 -12.13 -12.81
CA GLU A 215 0.69 -12.53 -14.01
C GLU A 215 0.36 -11.31 -14.89
N GLU A 216 0.70 -11.39 -16.17
CA GLU A 216 0.39 -10.32 -17.13
C GLU A 216 -1.13 -10.00 -17.20
N GLN A 217 -1.97 -11.01 -17.03
CA GLN A 217 -3.41 -10.82 -16.98
C GLN A 217 -3.84 -10.00 -15.75
N LEU A 218 -3.21 -10.25 -14.60
CA LEU A 218 -3.47 -9.49 -13.38
C LEU A 218 -2.98 -8.04 -13.51
N GLN A 219 -1.82 -7.81 -14.14
CA GLN A 219 -1.32 -6.47 -14.43
C GLN A 219 -2.27 -5.68 -15.33
N LYS A 220 -2.76 -6.30 -16.41
CA LYS A 220 -3.74 -5.69 -17.32
C LYS A 220 -5.06 -5.40 -16.60
N TYR A 221 -5.51 -6.30 -15.75
CA TYR A 221 -6.74 -6.12 -14.97
C TYR A 221 -6.60 -5.00 -13.95
N ALA A 222 -5.49 -4.95 -13.21
CA ALA A 222 -5.20 -3.86 -12.27
C ALA A 222 -5.15 -2.50 -12.98
N SER A 223 -4.46 -2.42 -14.13
CA SER A 223 -4.41 -1.19 -14.95
C SER A 223 -5.82 -0.76 -15.40
N PHE A 224 -6.63 -1.69 -15.88
CA PHE A 224 -8.01 -1.42 -16.27
C PHE A 224 -8.88 -0.90 -15.12
N LEU A 225 -8.73 -1.49 -13.92
CA LEU A 225 -9.45 -1.04 -12.73
C LEU A 225 -9.04 0.39 -12.32
N ILE A 226 -7.75 0.70 -12.34
CA ILE A 226 -7.22 2.03 -12.04
C ILE A 226 -7.75 3.06 -13.04
N GLU A 227 -7.69 2.76 -14.33
CA GLU A 227 -8.22 3.65 -15.37
C GLU A 227 -9.73 3.92 -15.20
N ASN A 228 -10.51 2.90 -14.87
CA ASN A 228 -11.94 3.08 -14.61
C ASN A 228 -12.23 3.88 -13.35
N LYS A 229 -11.39 3.73 -12.32
CA LYS A 229 -11.52 4.43 -11.06
C LYS A 229 -11.26 5.94 -11.20
N LEU A 230 -10.52 6.34 -12.22
CA LEU A 230 -10.11 7.74 -12.47
C LEU A 230 -11.03 8.47 -13.48
N LYS A 231 -11.96 7.78 -14.12
CA LYS A 231 -12.96 8.39 -15.02
C LYS A 231 -14.01 9.14 -14.24
#